data_b887ed242d057bb4562a1b3ce56c5049
#
_entry.id   b887ed242d057bb4562a1b3ce56c5049
#
_cell.length_a   1.000
_cell.length_b   1.000
_cell.length_c   1.000
_cell.angle_alpha   90.00
_cell.angle_beta   90.00
_cell.angle_gamma   90.00
#
_symmetry.space_group_name_H-M   'P 1'
#
loop_
_entity.id
_entity.type
_entity.pdbx_description
1 polymer ?
#
loop_
_entity_poly.entity_id
_entity_poly.type
_entity_poly.pdbx_seq_one_letter_code
_entity_poly.pdbx_strand_id
1 'polypeptide(L)'
;MDILVIGNANAHAEFKSKFGSKHPGSFKSCYEIDYEDVKAAEIIFDFEVTDNPEHGKIYHQNPQAILMVNTVKTTLAEMVKNYHWEHTIMGFNGLPGMFNRPLLELTTLEGGRSVVGEICKRLESEYRIVEDRVGMVTPRVVCMIINEAFYTVLEGTAEEQDIDLAMKLGTNYPEGPFKMARTIGLAHVYELLEALGHDTGEERYKICPLLKKRFLAEQ
;
A
#
# COMPACT_ATOMS: atom_id res chain seq x y z
N MET A 1 11.68 21.06 1.30
CA MET A 1 11.63 19.58 1.15
C MET A 1 10.92 19.31 -0.16
N ASP A 2 11.68 18.89 -1.16
CA ASP A 2 11.15 18.64 -2.49
C ASP A 2 10.68 17.19 -2.56
N ILE A 3 9.35 17.03 -2.64
CA ILE A 3 8.72 15.71 -2.65
C ILE A 3 8.17 15.41 -4.03
N LEU A 4 8.59 14.28 -4.60
CA LEU A 4 8.00 13.70 -5.81
C LEU A 4 7.04 12.59 -5.40
N VAL A 5 5.81 12.64 -5.91
CA VAL A 5 4.77 11.62 -5.66
C VAL A 5 4.41 10.95 -6.96
N ILE A 6 4.69 9.66 -7.04
CA ILE A 6 4.41 8.83 -8.21
C ILE A 6 3.23 7.93 -7.90
N GLY A 7 2.21 8.04 -8.75
CA GLY A 7 0.98 7.27 -8.56
C GLY A 7 -0.15 7.73 -9.45
N ASN A 8 -1.28 7.06 -9.35
CA ASN A 8 -2.50 7.44 -10.03
C ASN A 8 -3.22 8.61 -9.32
N ALA A 9 -4.33 9.06 -9.90
CA ALA A 9 -5.09 10.19 -9.36
C ALA A 9 -5.57 9.99 -7.91
N ASN A 10 -5.87 8.75 -7.51
CA ASN A 10 -6.29 8.43 -6.15
C ASN A 10 -5.13 8.56 -5.15
N ALA A 11 -3.96 8.00 -5.47
CA ALA A 11 -2.74 8.14 -4.67
C ALA A 11 -2.36 9.62 -4.48
N HIS A 12 -2.44 10.42 -5.56
CA HIS A 12 -2.21 11.86 -5.50
C HIS A 12 -3.21 12.58 -4.59
N ALA A 13 -4.50 12.20 -4.65
CA ALA A 13 -5.53 12.79 -3.80
C ALA A 13 -5.30 12.44 -2.31
N GLU A 14 -4.95 11.19 -2.01
CA GLU A 14 -4.63 10.77 -0.64
C GLU A 14 -3.39 11.47 -0.09
N PHE A 15 -2.33 11.60 -0.90
CA PHE A 15 -1.14 12.33 -0.50
C PHE A 15 -1.45 13.81 -0.22
N LYS A 16 -2.19 14.47 -1.14
CA LYS A 16 -2.63 15.87 -0.96
C LYS A 16 -3.48 16.05 0.29
N SER A 17 -4.40 15.12 0.56
CA SER A 17 -5.24 15.16 1.75
C SER A 17 -4.43 15.02 3.04
N LYS A 18 -3.42 14.14 3.05
CA LYS A 18 -2.57 13.91 4.24
C LYS A 18 -1.54 15.00 4.45
N PHE A 19 -0.83 15.39 3.42
CA PHE A 19 0.37 16.21 3.50
C PHE A 19 0.29 17.54 2.76
N GLY A 20 -0.64 17.71 1.81
CA GLY A 20 -0.62 18.80 0.84
C GLY A 20 -0.70 20.21 1.43
N SER A 21 -1.24 20.38 2.65
CA SER A 21 -1.26 21.66 3.34
C SER A 21 0.11 22.09 3.88
N LYS A 22 1.02 21.14 4.14
CA LYS A 22 2.34 21.36 4.74
C LYS A 22 3.48 21.07 3.76
N HIS A 23 3.28 20.10 2.90
CA HIS A 23 4.28 19.59 1.98
C HIS A 23 3.69 19.50 0.56
N PRO A 24 3.70 20.61 -0.20
CA PRO A 24 3.30 20.58 -1.59
C PRO A 24 4.27 19.71 -2.37
N GLY A 25 3.79 18.58 -2.91
CA GLY A 25 4.59 17.69 -3.75
C GLY A 25 4.40 17.99 -5.22
N SER A 26 5.35 17.58 -6.06
CA SER A 26 5.15 17.39 -7.50
C SER A 26 4.53 16.01 -7.74
N PHE A 27 3.59 15.93 -8.67
CA PHE A 27 2.78 14.72 -8.90
C PHE A 27 2.96 14.23 -10.32
N LYS A 28 3.33 12.96 -10.48
CA LYS A 28 3.56 12.29 -11.77
C LYS A 28 2.92 10.91 -11.76
N SER A 29 2.49 10.44 -12.93
CA SER A 29 2.25 9.01 -13.13
C SER A 29 3.57 8.29 -13.40
N CYS A 30 3.62 6.98 -13.22
CA CYS A 30 4.83 6.19 -13.51
C CYS A 30 5.26 6.24 -14.99
N TYR A 31 4.36 6.64 -15.89
CA TYR A 31 4.64 6.78 -17.33
C TYR A 31 5.16 8.16 -17.74
N GLU A 32 5.03 9.16 -16.84
CA GLU A 32 5.38 10.57 -17.11
C GLU A 32 6.63 11.04 -16.35
N ILE A 33 7.14 10.19 -15.46
CA ILE A 33 8.34 10.50 -14.67
C ILE A 33 9.58 10.58 -15.57
N ASP A 34 10.37 11.62 -15.42
CA ASP A 34 11.63 11.79 -16.13
C ASP A 34 12.84 11.98 -15.20
N TYR A 35 14.01 12.13 -15.81
CA TYR A 35 15.28 12.32 -15.10
C TYR A 35 15.29 13.56 -14.19
N GLU A 36 14.78 14.69 -14.70
CA GLU A 36 14.80 15.95 -13.95
C GLU A 36 13.87 15.91 -12.74
N ASP A 37 12.73 15.22 -12.85
CA ASP A 37 11.82 15.00 -11.73
C ASP A 37 12.52 14.26 -10.58
N VAL A 38 13.20 13.16 -10.89
CA VAL A 38 13.92 12.34 -9.90
C VAL A 38 15.10 13.10 -9.31
N LYS A 39 15.88 13.79 -10.14
CA LYS A 39 17.06 14.53 -9.72
C LYS A 39 16.74 15.69 -8.77
N ALA A 40 15.59 16.33 -8.94
CA ALA A 40 15.14 17.43 -8.10
C ALA A 40 14.57 16.98 -6.75
N ALA A 41 14.18 15.71 -6.63
CA ALA A 41 13.48 15.21 -5.46
C ALA A 41 14.44 14.92 -4.28
N GLU A 42 14.07 15.37 -3.10
CA GLU A 42 14.69 14.95 -1.83
C GLU A 42 14.04 13.67 -1.29
N ILE A 43 12.71 13.56 -1.43
CA ILE A 43 11.94 12.38 -1.06
C ILE A 43 11.04 11.97 -2.23
N ILE A 44 11.03 10.69 -2.54
CA ILE A 44 10.17 10.11 -3.57
C ILE A 44 9.17 9.17 -2.90
N PHE A 45 7.88 9.47 -3.03
CA PHE A 45 6.80 8.54 -2.67
C PHE A 45 6.32 7.83 -3.92
N ASP A 46 6.54 6.52 -3.99
CA ASP A 46 6.11 5.69 -5.11
C ASP A 46 5.04 4.69 -4.68
N PHE A 47 3.82 4.91 -5.16
CA PHE A 47 2.65 4.07 -4.90
C PHE A 47 2.54 2.90 -5.90
N GLU A 48 3.24 2.95 -7.03
CA GLU A 48 3.00 2.08 -8.18
C GLU A 48 4.18 1.18 -8.57
N VAL A 49 5.33 1.26 -7.89
CA VAL A 49 6.54 0.51 -8.28
C VAL A 49 6.34 -1.01 -8.30
N THR A 50 5.45 -1.55 -7.47
CA THR A 50 5.13 -2.99 -7.47
C THR A 50 4.28 -3.40 -8.66
N ASP A 51 3.43 -2.50 -9.14
CA ASP A 51 2.53 -2.75 -10.27
C ASP A 51 3.19 -2.40 -11.62
N ASN A 52 4.16 -1.48 -11.61
CA ASN A 52 4.90 -0.99 -12.76
C ASN A 52 6.42 -1.00 -12.52
N PRO A 53 7.06 -2.17 -12.44
CA PRO A 53 8.43 -2.30 -11.94
C PRO A 53 9.51 -1.64 -12.82
N GLU A 54 9.25 -1.43 -14.10
CA GLU A 54 10.27 -0.88 -15.02
C GLU A 54 10.71 0.55 -14.67
N HIS A 55 9.80 1.38 -14.15
CA HIS A 55 10.16 2.75 -13.82
C HIS A 55 11.07 2.86 -12.59
N GLY A 56 11.07 1.88 -11.70
CA GLY A 56 11.95 1.88 -10.50
C GLY A 56 13.45 1.99 -10.79
N LYS A 57 13.86 1.69 -12.04
CA LYS A 57 15.26 1.82 -12.48
C LYS A 57 15.73 3.27 -12.58
N ILE A 58 14.82 4.23 -12.76
CA ILE A 58 15.17 5.65 -12.89
C ILE A 58 15.76 6.23 -11.60
N TYR A 59 15.44 5.64 -10.44
CA TYR A 59 15.90 6.16 -9.14
C TYR A 59 17.42 6.13 -8.95
N HIS A 60 18.14 5.26 -9.66
CA HIS A 60 19.61 5.28 -9.68
C HIS A 60 20.21 6.62 -10.12
N GLN A 61 19.43 7.48 -10.77
CA GLN A 61 19.85 8.81 -11.18
C GLN A 61 19.98 9.81 -10.02
N ASN A 62 19.38 9.48 -8.85
CA ASN A 62 19.52 10.28 -7.64
C ASN A 62 19.69 9.38 -6.40
N PRO A 63 20.88 8.82 -6.18
CA PRO A 63 21.13 7.90 -5.05
C PRO A 63 21.02 8.56 -3.68
N GLN A 64 20.92 9.89 -3.61
CA GLN A 64 20.74 10.63 -2.37
C GLN A 64 19.26 10.82 -1.98
N ALA A 65 18.35 10.61 -2.92
CA ALA A 65 16.92 10.69 -2.62
C ALA A 65 16.52 9.62 -1.60
N ILE A 66 15.57 9.97 -0.74
CA ILE A 66 14.94 9.01 0.18
C ILE A 66 13.79 8.36 -0.57
N LEU A 67 13.82 7.05 -0.70
CA LEU A 67 12.75 6.30 -1.35
C LEU A 67 11.72 5.82 -0.32
N MET A 68 10.48 6.25 -0.50
CA MET A 68 9.29 5.75 0.18
C MET A 68 8.52 4.95 -0.86
N VAL A 69 8.43 3.63 -0.71
CA VAL A 69 7.83 2.73 -1.72
C VAL A 69 6.70 1.91 -1.16
N ASN A 70 5.64 1.71 -1.93
CA ASN A 70 4.53 0.85 -1.54
C ASN A 70 4.98 -0.61 -1.55
N THR A 71 5.05 -1.25 -0.37
CA THR A 71 5.54 -2.63 -0.18
C THR A 71 4.46 -3.60 0.28
N VAL A 72 3.19 -3.28 0.05
CA VAL A 72 2.11 -4.14 0.58
C VAL A 72 2.09 -5.53 -0.06
N LYS A 73 2.41 -5.64 -1.35
CA LYS A 73 2.35 -6.91 -2.10
C LYS A 73 3.69 -7.66 -2.16
N THR A 74 4.77 -7.07 -1.63
CA THR A 74 6.12 -7.66 -1.62
C THR A 74 6.88 -7.20 -0.39
N THR A 75 8.08 -7.71 -0.15
CA THR A 75 8.95 -7.20 0.91
C THR A 75 9.89 -6.10 0.41
N LEU A 76 10.26 -5.19 1.29
CA LEU A 76 11.27 -4.17 0.99
C LEU A 76 12.62 -4.80 0.62
N ALA A 77 12.97 -5.89 1.30
CA ALA A 77 14.19 -6.65 1.04
C ALA A 77 14.23 -7.22 -0.40
N GLU A 78 13.10 -7.76 -0.89
CA GLU A 78 12.99 -8.23 -2.28
C GLU A 78 13.13 -7.11 -3.28
N MET A 79 12.51 -5.95 -3.03
CA MET A 79 12.61 -4.79 -3.91
C MET A 79 14.05 -4.29 -3.99
N VAL A 80 14.72 -4.09 -2.86
CA VAL A 80 16.13 -3.65 -2.83
C VAL A 80 17.03 -4.63 -3.58
N LYS A 81 16.82 -5.93 -3.40
CA LYS A 81 17.56 -6.96 -4.13
C LYS A 81 17.33 -6.90 -5.65
N ASN A 82 16.08 -6.75 -6.06
CA ASN A 82 15.70 -6.80 -7.48
C ASN A 82 16.16 -5.56 -8.25
N TYR A 83 16.09 -4.37 -7.62
CA TYR A 83 16.50 -3.11 -8.23
C TYR A 83 17.94 -2.71 -7.94
N HIS A 84 18.62 -3.38 -7.00
CA HIS A 84 19.95 -3.00 -6.51
C HIS A 84 20.00 -1.54 -6.00
N TRP A 85 18.95 -1.11 -5.30
CA TRP A 85 18.90 0.22 -4.72
C TRP A 85 19.83 0.34 -3.50
N GLU A 86 20.66 1.40 -3.50
CA GLU A 86 21.55 1.76 -2.38
C GLU A 86 21.04 2.96 -1.58
N HIS A 87 19.80 3.33 -1.84
CA HIS A 87 19.14 4.49 -1.22
C HIS A 87 18.82 4.25 0.26
N THR A 88 18.63 5.38 0.98
CA THR A 88 17.80 5.33 2.19
C THR A 88 16.38 5.01 1.77
N ILE A 89 15.88 3.83 2.17
CA ILE A 89 14.61 3.32 1.68
C ILE A 89 13.68 2.86 2.81
N MET A 90 12.40 3.12 2.62
CA MET A 90 11.32 2.69 3.52
C MET A 90 10.14 2.16 2.71
N GLY A 91 9.54 1.10 3.21
CA GLY A 91 8.26 0.63 2.70
C GLY A 91 7.10 1.31 3.43
N PHE A 92 6.01 1.55 2.73
CA PHE A 92 4.78 2.06 3.34
C PHE A 92 3.54 1.34 2.81
N ASN A 93 2.43 1.47 3.57
CA ASN A 93 1.13 0.99 3.17
C ASN A 93 0.48 2.03 2.23
N GLY A 94 0.57 1.77 0.93
CA GLY A 94 0.05 2.63 -0.13
C GLY A 94 -1.26 2.16 -0.76
N LEU A 95 -1.98 1.20 -0.16
CA LEU A 95 -3.29 0.79 -0.69
C LEU A 95 -4.31 1.92 -0.60
N PRO A 96 -5.20 2.03 -1.61
CA PRO A 96 -6.29 3.00 -1.61
C PRO A 96 -7.12 2.98 -0.31
N GLY A 97 -7.38 4.17 0.25
CA GLY A 97 -8.09 4.33 1.52
C GLY A 97 -7.28 3.98 2.77
N MET A 98 -5.99 3.63 2.63
CA MET A 98 -5.14 3.26 3.76
C MET A 98 -3.98 4.23 4.03
N PHE A 99 -3.52 4.95 3.03
CA PHE A 99 -2.42 5.91 3.20
C PHE A 99 -2.84 7.17 3.96
N ASN A 100 -4.01 7.72 3.65
CA ASN A 100 -4.54 8.93 4.29
C ASN A 100 -5.17 8.65 5.67
N ARG A 101 -4.53 7.83 6.49
CA ARG A 101 -4.91 7.60 7.89
C ARG A 101 -4.03 8.41 8.80
N PRO A 102 -4.45 8.74 10.05
CA PRO A 102 -3.63 9.50 10.98
C PRO A 102 -2.24 8.92 11.18
N LEU A 103 -2.12 7.60 11.18
CA LEU A 103 -0.90 6.85 11.43
C LEU A 103 -0.38 6.21 10.13
N LEU A 104 0.89 6.48 9.78
CA LEU A 104 1.59 5.76 8.71
C LEU A 104 2.09 4.40 9.21
N GLU A 105 1.81 3.37 8.45
CA GLU A 105 2.39 2.04 8.66
C GLU A 105 3.61 1.91 7.73
N LEU A 106 4.79 1.75 8.33
CA LEU A 106 6.08 1.78 7.64
C LEU A 106 6.87 0.52 7.93
N THR A 107 7.71 0.12 6.99
CA THR A 107 8.76 -0.88 7.21
C THR A 107 10.11 -0.32 6.77
N THR A 108 11.19 -0.90 7.29
CA THR A 108 12.56 -0.52 6.94
C THR A 108 13.48 -1.72 7.13
N LEU A 109 14.59 -1.72 6.42
CA LEU A 109 15.64 -2.71 6.61
C LEU A 109 16.41 -2.45 7.91
N GLU A 110 17.25 -3.40 8.29
CA GLU A 110 18.09 -3.33 9.50
C GLU A 110 18.90 -2.02 9.53
N GLY A 111 18.90 -1.36 10.67
CA GLY A 111 19.60 -0.06 10.84
C GLY A 111 18.79 1.18 10.42
N GLY A 112 17.67 1.05 9.69
CA GLY A 112 16.90 2.18 9.18
C GLY A 112 15.96 2.86 10.18
N ARG A 113 15.72 2.29 11.36
CA ARG A 113 14.71 2.78 12.34
C ARG A 113 14.92 4.23 12.78
N SER A 114 16.17 4.67 12.98
CA SER A 114 16.48 6.05 13.36
C SER A 114 16.13 7.05 12.27
N VAL A 115 16.41 6.68 11.01
CA VAL A 115 16.11 7.50 9.84
C VAL A 115 14.60 7.64 9.62
N VAL A 116 13.83 6.56 9.84
CA VAL A 116 12.36 6.61 9.80
C VAL A 116 11.82 7.69 10.75
N GLY A 117 12.31 7.71 12.00
CA GLY A 117 11.87 8.69 12.99
C GLY A 117 12.16 10.13 12.58
N GLU A 118 13.34 10.38 12.02
CA GLU A 118 13.73 11.71 11.54
C GLU A 118 12.87 12.18 10.37
N ILE A 119 12.62 11.30 9.40
CA ILE A 119 11.78 11.60 8.24
C ILE A 119 10.33 11.85 8.65
N CYS A 120 9.75 10.99 9.50
CA CYS A 120 8.39 11.17 9.99
C CYS A 120 8.21 12.45 10.81
N LYS A 121 9.24 12.85 11.57
CA LYS A 121 9.25 14.15 12.26
C LYS A 121 9.23 15.31 11.26
N ARG A 122 9.98 15.23 10.17
CA ARG A 122 9.99 16.25 9.09
C ARG A 122 8.66 16.30 8.37
N LEU A 123 8.03 15.14 8.13
CA LEU A 123 6.69 15.01 7.53
C LEU A 123 5.56 15.40 8.50
N GLU A 124 5.87 15.61 9.76
CA GLU A 124 4.88 15.84 10.84
C GLU A 124 3.80 14.75 10.88
N SER A 125 4.21 13.49 10.71
CA SER A 125 3.31 12.35 10.67
C SER A 125 3.54 11.37 11.82
N GLU A 126 2.46 10.95 12.46
CA GLU A 126 2.50 9.77 13.34
C GLU A 126 2.78 8.51 12.51
N TYR A 127 3.53 7.58 13.08
CA TYR A 127 3.92 6.35 12.39
C TYR A 127 4.04 5.15 13.33
N ARG A 128 4.02 3.97 12.74
CA ARG A 128 4.45 2.71 13.37
C ARG A 128 5.34 1.94 12.42
N ILE A 129 6.46 1.44 12.96
CA ILE A 129 7.33 0.53 12.21
C ILE A 129 6.85 -0.88 12.46
N VAL A 130 6.61 -1.59 11.36
CA VAL A 130 6.25 -3.01 11.33
C VAL A 130 7.37 -3.81 10.68
N GLU A 131 7.41 -5.11 10.91
CA GLU A 131 8.39 -5.98 10.26
C GLU A 131 8.18 -6.02 8.74
N ASP A 132 9.28 -6.21 8.01
CA ASP A 132 9.28 -6.30 6.54
C ASP A 132 8.68 -7.64 6.10
N ARG A 133 7.38 -7.67 5.94
CA ARG A 133 6.59 -8.84 5.55
C ARG A 133 5.51 -8.44 4.55
N VAL A 134 5.24 -9.31 3.58
CA VAL A 134 4.11 -9.15 2.65
C VAL A 134 2.83 -8.87 3.42
N GLY A 135 2.08 -7.87 2.99
CA GLY A 135 0.79 -7.46 3.59
C GLY A 135 0.92 -6.56 4.80
N MET A 136 2.11 -6.28 5.29
CA MET A 136 2.30 -5.47 6.49
C MET A 136 1.34 -5.92 7.62
N VAL A 137 0.68 -5.01 8.36
CA VAL A 137 -0.31 -5.39 9.41
C VAL A 137 -1.73 -5.08 8.95
N THR A 138 -2.03 -3.81 8.71
CA THR A 138 -3.41 -3.38 8.41
C THR A 138 -3.96 -3.99 7.12
N PRO A 139 -3.27 -3.97 5.98
CA PRO A 139 -3.77 -4.59 4.76
C PRO A 139 -3.99 -6.10 4.91
N ARG A 140 -3.05 -6.79 5.57
CA ARG A 140 -3.15 -8.23 5.82
C ARG A 140 -4.44 -8.60 6.57
N VAL A 141 -4.74 -7.88 7.66
CA VAL A 141 -5.93 -8.16 8.46
C VAL A 141 -7.20 -7.79 7.71
N VAL A 142 -7.24 -6.61 7.10
CA VAL A 142 -8.43 -6.12 6.38
C VAL A 142 -8.77 -7.01 5.18
N CYS A 143 -7.78 -7.41 4.37
CA CYS A 143 -8.04 -8.28 3.21
C CYS A 143 -8.51 -9.69 3.63
N MET A 144 -8.05 -10.21 4.77
CA MET A 144 -8.59 -11.45 5.33
C MET A 144 -10.04 -11.32 5.79
N ILE A 145 -10.41 -10.19 6.41
CA ILE A 145 -11.82 -9.91 6.77
C ILE A 145 -12.69 -9.81 5.51
N ILE A 146 -12.19 -9.16 4.46
CA ILE A 146 -12.89 -9.09 3.18
C ILE A 146 -13.06 -10.49 2.58
N ASN A 147 -12.01 -11.29 2.56
CA ASN A 147 -12.05 -12.66 2.05
C ASN A 147 -13.09 -13.53 2.78
N GLU A 148 -13.13 -13.44 4.11
CA GLU A 148 -14.12 -14.14 4.93
C GLU A 148 -15.55 -13.67 4.66
N ALA A 149 -15.76 -12.37 4.47
CA ALA A 149 -17.06 -11.84 4.08
C ALA A 149 -17.55 -12.42 2.74
N PHE A 150 -16.64 -12.59 1.76
CA PHE A 150 -16.97 -13.26 0.51
C PHE A 150 -17.31 -14.75 0.70
N TYR A 151 -16.64 -15.46 1.61
CA TYR A 151 -17.03 -16.83 1.97
C TYR A 151 -18.41 -16.89 2.61
N THR A 152 -18.72 -15.97 3.53
CA THR A 152 -20.03 -15.85 4.18
C THR A 152 -21.17 -15.70 3.18
N VAL A 153 -20.97 -14.90 2.11
CA VAL A 153 -21.95 -14.78 1.01
C VAL A 153 -21.99 -16.05 0.17
N LEU A 154 -20.82 -16.63 -0.17
CA LEU A 154 -20.75 -17.86 -0.99
C LEU A 154 -21.48 -19.02 -0.34
N GLU A 155 -21.43 -19.12 0.98
CA GLU A 155 -22.10 -20.14 1.78
C GLU A 155 -23.60 -19.85 2.01
N GLY A 156 -24.08 -18.70 1.58
CA GLY A 156 -25.49 -18.30 1.74
C GLY A 156 -25.87 -17.96 3.18
N THR A 157 -24.90 -17.64 4.04
CA THR A 157 -25.16 -17.30 5.45
C THR A 157 -25.82 -15.93 5.58
N ALA A 158 -25.41 -14.93 4.81
CA ALA A 158 -25.98 -13.58 4.81
C ALA A 158 -25.71 -12.87 3.48
N GLU A 159 -26.48 -11.81 3.21
CA GLU A 159 -26.26 -10.91 2.08
C GLU A 159 -25.17 -9.87 2.40
N GLU A 160 -24.55 -9.29 1.35
CA GLU A 160 -23.47 -8.30 1.50
C GLU A 160 -23.84 -7.12 2.39
N GLN A 161 -25.06 -6.61 2.25
CA GLN A 161 -25.54 -5.45 3.01
C GLN A 161 -25.68 -5.78 4.51
N ASP A 162 -26.12 -6.99 4.83
CA ASP A 162 -26.28 -7.44 6.22
C ASP A 162 -24.91 -7.66 6.88
N ILE A 163 -23.95 -8.20 6.13
CA ILE A 163 -22.55 -8.36 6.59
C ILE A 163 -21.92 -6.99 6.85
N ASP A 164 -22.04 -6.04 5.89
CA ASP A 164 -21.52 -4.67 6.06
C ASP A 164 -22.14 -3.99 7.29
N LEU A 165 -23.45 -4.14 7.49
CA LEU A 165 -24.16 -3.59 8.64
C LEU A 165 -23.73 -4.24 9.95
N ALA A 166 -23.65 -5.56 10.00
CA ALA A 166 -23.25 -6.32 11.18
C ALA A 166 -21.82 -5.96 11.63
N MET A 167 -20.87 -5.88 10.70
CA MET A 167 -19.49 -5.50 10.99
C MET A 167 -19.39 -4.05 11.48
N LYS A 168 -20.16 -3.16 10.90
CA LYS A 168 -20.17 -1.76 11.30
C LYS A 168 -20.79 -1.56 12.70
N LEU A 169 -21.93 -2.16 12.97
CA LEU A 169 -22.68 -1.96 14.22
C LEU A 169 -22.25 -2.93 15.34
N GLY A 170 -21.89 -4.17 14.99
CA GLY A 170 -21.52 -5.19 15.96
C GLY A 170 -20.06 -5.13 16.42
N THR A 171 -19.14 -4.71 15.55
CA THR A 171 -17.69 -4.69 15.84
C THR A 171 -17.06 -3.30 15.74
N ASN A 172 -17.89 -2.27 15.52
CA ASN A 172 -17.47 -0.86 15.43
C ASN A 172 -16.40 -0.58 14.35
N TYR A 173 -16.41 -1.35 13.25
CA TYR A 173 -15.60 -1.01 12.10
C TYR A 173 -16.13 0.27 11.45
N PRO A 174 -15.27 1.15 10.93
CA PRO A 174 -15.70 2.40 10.29
C PRO A 174 -16.54 2.13 9.05
N GLU A 175 -16.25 1.05 8.34
CA GLU A 175 -16.95 0.59 7.14
C GLU A 175 -17.06 -0.93 7.15
N GLY A 176 -18.08 -1.47 6.47
CA GLY A 176 -18.22 -2.90 6.27
C GLY A 176 -17.23 -3.45 5.23
N PRO A 177 -16.99 -4.77 5.23
CA PRO A 177 -15.95 -5.40 4.39
C PRO A 177 -16.17 -5.23 2.89
N PHE A 178 -17.41 -5.25 2.39
CA PHE A 178 -17.69 -5.02 0.97
C PHE A 178 -17.48 -3.55 0.58
N LYS A 179 -17.79 -2.62 1.47
CA LYS A 179 -17.47 -1.21 1.25
C LYS A 179 -15.96 -0.98 1.27
N MET A 180 -15.22 -1.60 2.20
CA MET A 180 -13.75 -1.57 2.21
C MET A 180 -13.16 -2.16 0.94
N ALA A 181 -13.69 -3.30 0.45
CA ALA A 181 -13.25 -3.91 -0.81
C ALA A 181 -13.41 -2.97 -2.01
N ARG A 182 -14.53 -2.22 -2.07
CA ARG A 182 -14.73 -1.21 -3.13
C ARG A 182 -13.77 -0.02 -3.02
N THR A 183 -13.46 0.43 -1.79
CA THR A 183 -12.51 1.53 -1.56
C THR A 183 -11.08 1.15 -1.92
N ILE A 184 -10.64 -0.03 -1.51
CA ILE A 184 -9.30 -0.57 -1.79
C ILE A 184 -9.15 -0.93 -3.27
N GLY A 185 -10.22 -1.40 -3.90
CA GLY A 185 -10.24 -2.03 -5.21
C GLY A 185 -10.07 -3.55 -5.11
N LEU A 186 -10.97 -4.29 -5.75
CA LEU A 186 -11.00 -5.75 -5.63
C LEU A 186 -9.72 -6.41 -6.18
N ALA A 187 -9.10 -5.79 -7.19
CA ALA A 187 -7.82 -6.24 -7.73
C ALA A 187 -6.72 -6.23 -6.65
N HIS A 188 -6.58 -5.13 -5.92
CA HIS A 188 -5.58 -5.04 -4.84
C HIS A 188 -5.84 -6.05 -3.71
N VAL A 189 -7.11 -6.31 -3.37
CA VAL A 189 -7.47 -7.33 -2.38
C VAL A 189 -7.06 -8.72 -2.86
N TYR A 190 -7.40 -9.07 -4.12
CA TYR A 190 -7.04 -10.35 -4.72
C TYR A 190 -5.53 -10.57 -4.76
N GLU A 191 -4.79 -9.61 -5.33
CA GLU A 191 -3.35 -9.68 -5.51
C GLU A 191 -2.59 -9.76 -4.18
N LEU A 192 -3.08 -9.04 -3.15
CA LEU A 192 -2.48 -9.14 -1.81
C LEU A 192 -2.70 -10.52 -1.19
N LEU A 193 -3.90 -11.09 -1.29
CA LEU A 193 -4.16 -12.44 -0.78
C LEU A 193 -3.33 -13.49 -1.53
N GLU A 194 -3.16 -13.33 -2.84
CA GLU A 194 -2.30 -14.19 -3.66
C GLU A 194 -0.84 -14.08 -3.22
N ALA A 195 -0.32 -12.85 -3.04
CA ALA A 195 1.04 -12.61 -2.55
C ALA A 195 1.27 -13.21 -1.14
N LEU A 196 0.29 -13.09 -0.24
CA LEU A 196 0.34 -13.70 1.09
C LEU A 196 0.37 -15.23 1.02
N GLY A 197 -0.42 -15.82 0.13
CA GLY A 197 -0.42 -17.26 -0.10
C GLY A 197 0.93 -17.75 -0.63
N HIS A 198 1.54 -17.03 -1.55
CA HIS A 198 2.86 -17.34 -2.10
C HIS A 198 3.99 -17.18 -1.06
N ASP A 199 3.98 -16.08 -0.29
CA ASP A 199 5.01 -15.81 0.73
C ASP A 199 5.01 -16.85 1.86
N THR A 200 3.82 -17.29 2.27
CA THR A 200 3.69 -18.14 3.47
C THR A 200 3.46 -19.61 3.18
N GLY A 201 2.88 -19.96 2.02
CA GLY A 201 2.42 -21.31 1.70
C GLY A 201 1.23 -21.79 2.57
N GLU A 202 0.60 -20.90 3.35
CA GLU A 202 -0.45 -21.27 4.30
C GLU A 202 -1.84 -21.26 3.66
N GLU A 203 -2.61 -22.33 3.85
CA GLU A 203 -3.98 -22.46 3.34
C GLU A 203 -4.96 -21.39 3.85
N ARG A 204 -4.69 -20.77 5.00
CA ARG A 204 -5.55 -19.69 5.51
C ARG A 204 -5.67 -18.49 4.56
N TYR A 205 -4.73 -18.30 3.64
CA TYR A 205 -4.77 -17.26 2.61
C TYR A 205 -5.46 -17.70 1.33
N LYS A 206 -6.10 -18.87 1.32
CA LYS A 206 -6.89 -19.35 0.19
C LYS A 206 -7.96 -18.32 -0.19
N ILE A 207 -7.93 -17.91 -1.43
CA ILE A 207 -8.85 -16.89 -1.94
C ILE A 207 -10.25 -17.50 -2.14
N CYS A 208 -11.27 -16.81 -1.65
CA CYS A 208 -12.66 -17.18 -1.86
C CYS A 208 -13.00 -17.28 -3.36
N PRO A 209 -13.60 -18.38 -3.83
CA PRO A 209 -13.98 -18.53 -5.25
C PRO A 209 -14.88 -17.41 -5.76
N LEU A 210 -15.77 -16.87 -4.92
CA LEU A 210 -16.65 -15.76 -5.29
C LEU A 210 -15.84 -14.45 -5.48
N LEU A 211 -14.88 -14.17 -4.61
CA LEU A 211 -13.97 -13.03 -4.75
C LEU A 211 -13.19 -13.15 -6.05
N LYS A 212 -12.57 -14.31 -6.32
CA LYS A 212 -11.84 -14.58 -7.56
C LYS A 212 -12.72 -14.40 -8.79
N LYS A 213 -13.95 -14.92 -8.78
CA LYS A 213 -14.89 -14.77 -9.90
C LYS A 213 -15.20 -13.30 -10.18
N ARG A 214 -15.40 -12.48 -9.16
CA ARG A 214 -15.68 -11.05 -9.34
C ARG A 214 -14.44 -10.30 -9.85
N PHE A 215 -13.27 -10.57 -9.27
CA PHE A 215 -12.01 -10.01 -9.77
C PHE A 215 -11.82 -10.27 -11.27
N LEU A 216 -12.03 -11.52 -11.73
CA LEU A 216 -11.90 -11.87 -13.14
C LEU A 216 -12.98 -11.23 -14.03
N ALA A 217 -14.10 -10.81 -13.49
CA ALA A 217 -15.16 -10.12 -14.22
C ALA A 217 -14.93 -8.61 -14.36
N GLU A 218 -14.00 -8.02 -13.59
CA GLU A 218 -13.63 -6.62 -13.65
C GLU A 218 -12.42 -6.36 -14.56
N GLN A 219 -11.75 -7.42 -15.06
CA GLN A 219 -10.63 -7.36 -16.02
C GLN A 219 -11.14 -7.22 -17.45
#